data_eee0d100c802054f2ded9d16b3ab072a
#
_entry.id   eee0d100c802054f2ded9d16b3ab072a
#
_cell.length_a   1.000
_cell.length_b   1.000
_cell.length_c   1.000
_cell.angle_alpha   90.00
_cell.angle_beta   90.00
_cell.angle_gamma   90.00
#
_symmetry.space_group_name_H-M   'P 1'
#
loop_
_entity.id
_entity.type
_entity.pdbx_description
1 polymer ?
#
loop_
_entity_poly.entity_id
_entity_poly.type
_entity_poly.pdbx_seq_one_letter_code
_entity_poly.pdbx_strand_id
1 'polypeptide(L)'
;MLFRSDIDFTVVAEIEMPLEVKQIVEKRKEQPFKVTYSDNQYTYIIIGYGRQNHQGYSINVNNLYETKNGIYIKTEFQGPKEYSNSENVTYPYIVVKIQQTDKSVIFSE
;
A
#
# COMPACT_ATOMS: atom_id res chain seq x y z
N MET A 1 12.99 26.81 4.92
CA MET A 1 13.13 25.48 5.52
C MET A 1 11.97 24.59 5.12
N LEU A 2 12.26 23.41 4.63
CA LEU A 2 11.21 22.45 4.25
C LEU A 2 10.77 21.69 5.50
N PHE A 3 9.47 21.76 5.79
CA PHE A 3 8.86 20.96 6.83
C PHE A 3 8.73 19.52 6.33
N ARG A 4 9.17 18.57 7.15
CA ARG A 4 8.99 17.14 6.90
C ARG A 4 8.82 16.44 8.24
N SER A 5 7.79 15.64 8.34
CA SER A 5 7.51 14.88 9.55
C SER A 5 7.18 13.44 9.18
N ASP A 6 7.90 12.51 9.76
CA ASP A 6 7.59 11.10 9.56
C ASP A 6 6.24 10.79 10.19
N ILE A 7 5.49 9.91 9.53
CA ILE A 7 4.13 9.57 9.93
C ILE A 7 4.11 8.16 10.52
N ASP A 8 3.48 8.05 11.68
CA ASP A 8 3.19 6.73 12.26
C ASP A 8 2.16 6.02 11.40
N PHE A 9 2.40 4.76 11.12
CA PHE A 9 1.52 3.98 10.29
C PHE A 9 1.46 2.52 10.75
N THR A 10 0.42 1.84 10.32
CA THR A 10 0.25 0.42 10.55
C THR A 10 0.06 -0.26 9.20
N VAL A 11 0.79 -1.34 8.96
CA VAL A 11 0.50 -2.22 7.83
C VAL A 11 -0.63 -3.14 8.28
N VAL A 12 -1.76 -3.07 7.59
CA VAL A 12 -3.01 -3.72 8.02
C VAL A 12 -3.07 -5.14 7.51
N ALA A 13 -3.26 -6.09 8.42
CA ALA A 13 -3.47 -7.48 8.05
C ALA A 13 -4.86 -7.66 7.43
N GLU A 14 -4.99 -8.64 6.53
CA GLU A 14 -6.24 -8.88 5.81
C GLU A 14 -7.44 -9.02 6.74
N ILE A 15 -7.27 -9.74 7.85
CA ILE A 15 -8.37 -9.98 8.80
C ILE A 15 -8.88 -8.69 9.46
N GLU A 16 -8.07 -7.65 9.48
CA GLU A 16 -8.41 -6.37 10.11
C GLU A 16 -8.83 -5.29 9.12
N MET A 17 -8.86 -5.61 7.85
CA MET A 17 -9.24 -4.62 6.83
C MET A 17 -10.73 -4.32 6.87
N PRO A 18 -11.10 -3.03 6.77
CA PRO A 18 -12.50 -2.69 6.54
C PRO A 18 -13.03 -3.32 5.26
N LEU A 19 -14.33 -3.58 5.24
CA LEU A 19 -14.98 -4.18 4.08
C LEU A 19 -14.73 -3.37 2.81
N GLU A 20 -14.80 -2.06 2.90
CA GLU A 20 -14.59 -1.16 1.76
C GLU A 20 -13.19 -1.34 1.16
N VAL A 21 -12.18 -1.50 2.02
CA VAL A 21 -10.80 -1.73 1.59
C VAL A 21 -10.69 -3.09 0.90
N LYS A 22 -11.29 -4.13 1.47
CA LYS A 22 -11.30 -5.45 0.85
C LYS A 22 -11.94 -5.43 -0.54
N GLN A 23 -13.02 -4.69 -0.70
CA GLN A 23 -13.71 -4.56 -1.98
C GLN A 23 -12.86 -3.86 -3.02
N ILE A 24 -12.12 -2.83 -2.62
CA ILE A 24 -11.21 -2.12 -3.52
C ILE A 24 -10.12 -3.06 -4.02
N VAL A 25 -9.49 -3.80 -3.11
CA VAL A 25 -8.44 -4.76 -3.46
C VAL A 25 -8.98 -5.81 -4.43
N GLU A 26 -10.12 -6.41 -4.10
CA GLU A 26 -10.71 -7.46 -4.94
C GLU A 26 -11.02 -6.98 -6.35
N LYS A 27 -11.45 -5.74 -6.47
CA LYS A 27 -11.82 -5.14 -7.75
C LYS A 27 -10.61 -4.76 -8.60
N ARG A 28 -9.49 -4.44 -7.96
CA ARG A 28 -8.35 -3.84 -8.65
C ARG A 28 -7.10 -4.70 -8.72
N LYS A 29 -7.07 -5.82 -8.02
CA LYS A 29 -5.84 -6.60 -7.82
C LYS A 29 -5.19 -7.15 -9.08
N GLU A 30 -5.95 -7.33 -10.16
CA GLU A 30 -5.42 -7.86 -11.43
C GLU A 30 -4.39 -6.93 -12.07
N GLN A 31 -4.52 -5.64 -11.87
CA GLN A 31 -3.64 -4.62 -12.43
C GLN A 31 -2.94 -3.86 -11.30
N PRO A 32 -1.74 -3.31 -11.56
CA PRO A 32 -1.13 -2.41 -10.58
C PRO A 32 -2.05 -1.23 -10.29
N PHE A 33 -2.15 -0.85 -9.01
CA PHE A 33 -3.01 0.27 -8.62
C PHE A 33 -2.50 0.96 -7.37
N LYS A 34 -2.90 2.22 -7.21
CA LYS A 34 -2.59 3.05 -6.06
C LYS A 34 -3.81 3.90 -5.77
N VAL A 35 -4.43 3.69 -4.63
CA VAL A 35 -5.64 4.43 -4.24
C VAL A 35 -5.62 4.72 -2.74
N THR A 36 -6.47 5.64 -2.33
CA THR A 36 -6.71 5.91 -0.91
C THR A 36 -8.19 5.76 -0.61
N TYR A 37 -8.47 5.43 0.64
CA TYR A 37 -9.82 5.36 1.20
C TYR A 37 -9.78 5.95 2.59
N SER A 38 -10.67 6.88 2.89
CA SER A 38 -10.73 7.51 4.22
C SER A 38 -12.09 7.30 4.86
N ASP A 39 -12.08 6.98 6.15
CA ASP A 39 -13.27 7.05 6.99
C ASP A 39 -13.09 8.20 8.00
N ASN A 40 -13.90 8.24 9.05
CA ASN A 40 -13.84 9.32 10.04
C ASN A 40 -12.60 9.28 10.93
N GLN A 41 -11.89 8.15 10.98
CA GLN A 41 -10.75 7.95 11.87
C GLN A 41 -9.44 7.78 11.14
N TYR A 42 -9.46 7.13 9.99
CA TYR A 42 -8.24 6.71 9.31
C TYR A 42 -8.28 6.99 7.82
N THR A 43 -7.10 7.15 7.26
CA THR A 43 -6.87 7.12 5.83
C THR A 43 -6.09 5.84 5.53
N TYR A 44 -6.57 5.07 4.58
CA TYR A 44 -5.95 3.84 4.12
C TYR A 44 -5.29 4.10 2.77
N ILE A 45 -4.02 3.77 2.67
CA ILE A 45 -3.26 3.88 1.43
C ILE A 45 -3.09 2.47 0.90
N ILE A 46 -3.59 2.21 -0.29
CA ILE A 46 -3.67 0.85 -0.85
C ILE A 46 -2.85 0.81 -2.13
N ILE A 47 -1.84 -0.03 -2.15
CA ILE A 47 -0.92 -0.15 -3.29
C ILE A 47 -0.86 -1.62 -3.69
N GLY A 48 -1.21 -1.89 -4.95
CA GLY A 48 -1.14 -3.22 -5.52
C GLY A 48 -0.18 -3.26 -6.69
N TYR A 49 0.45 -4.42 -6.87
CA TYR A 49 1.45 -4.61 -7.91
C TYR A 49 0.95 -5.51 -9.04
N GLY A 50 -0.35 -5.82 -9.05
CA GLY A 50 -0.94 -6.60 -10.11
C GLY A 50 -0.68 -8.09 -10.00
N ARG A 51 -1.15 -8.82 -11.00
CA ARG A 51 -1.01 -10.27 -11.03
C ARG A 51 0.43 -10.67 -11.24
N GLN A 52 0.91 -11.59 -10.40
CA GLN A 52 2.23 -12.21 -10.51
C GLN A 52 2.08 -13.72 -10.67
N ASN A 53 2.99 -14.34 -11.40
CA ASN A 53 2.91 -15.79 -11.66
C ASN A 53 3.63 -16.64 -10.62
N HIS A 54 4.15 -16.00 -9.57
CA HIS A 54 4.90 -16.67 -8.51
C HIS A 54 4.46 -16.14 -7.16
N GLN A 55 4.78 -16.86 -6.10
CA GLN A 55 4.60 -16.42 -4.73
C GLN A 55 5.93 -15.90 -4.15
N GLY A 56 5.90 -15.37 -2.95
CA GLY A 56 7.12 -14.95 -2.25
C GLY A 56 7.50 -13.49 -2.46
N TYR A 57 6.62 -12.70 -3.03
CA TYR A 57 6.83 -11.26 -3.16
C TYR A 57 6.61 -10.56 -1.82
N SER A 58 7.39 -9.52 -1.56
CA SER A 58 7.22 -8.68 -0.39
C SER A 58 7.16 -7.22 -0.78
N ILE A 59 6.46 -6.43 0.03
CA ILE A 59 6.31 -5.00 -0.16
C ILE A 59 6.70 -4.32 1.14
N ASN A 60 7.64 -3.38 1.05
CA ASN A 60 8.09 -2.61 2.20
C ASN A 60 7.76 -1.14 2.02
N VAL A 61 7.41 -0.47 3.11
CA VAL A 61 7.25 0.97 3.12
C VAL A 61 8.61 1.57 3.45
N ASN A 62 9.23 2.21 2.46
CA ASN A 62 10.56 2.80 2.64
C ASN A 62 10.48 4.20 3.23
N ASN A 63 9.47 4.97 2.83
CA ASN A 63 9.26 6.33 3.31
C ASN A 63 7.78 6.61 3.43
N LEU A 64 7.40 7.25 4.51
CA LEU A 64 6.05 7.78 4.68
C LEU A 64 6.17 9.01 5.57
N TYR A 65 5.95 10.17 4.98
CA TYR A 65 6.12 11.44 5.68
C TYR A 65 5.17 12.48 5.14
N GLU A 66 4.96 13.54 5.92
CA GLU A 66 4.16 14.66 5.45
C GLU A 66 4.99 15.94 5.36
N THR A 67 4.57 16.79 4.43
CA THR A 67 5.02 18.15 4.32
C THR A 67 3.79 19.05 4.32
N LYS A 68 3.97 20.35 4.20
CA LYS A 68 2.81 21.24 4.04
C LYS A 68 2.03 20.96 2.75
N ASN A 69 2.65 20.32 1.76
CA ASN A 69 2.05 20.07 0.45
C ASN A 69 1.31 18.74 0.35
N GLY A 70 1.53 17.82 1.26
CA GLY A 70 0.87 16.51 1.18
C GLY A 70 1.56 15.43 1.97
N ILE A 71 1.08 14.22 1.75
CA ILE A 71 1.60 13.00 2.36
C ILE A 71 2.35 12.23 1.26
N TYR A 72 3.59 11.88 1.52
CA TYR A 72 4.46 11.18 0.56
C TYR A 72 4.70 9.77 1.02
N ILE A 73 4.47 8.81 0.13
CA ILE A 73 4.73 7.41 0.40
C ILE A 73 5.57 6.81 -0.71
N LYS A 74 6.55 6.00 -0.31
CA LYS A 74 7.37 5.22 -1.23
C LYS A 74 7.40 3.78 -0.74
N THR A 75 7.07 2.84 -1.62
CA THR A 75 7.17 1.42 -1.33
C THR A 75 8.22 0.77 -2.22
N GLU A 76 8.73 -0.36 -1.75
CA GLU A 76 9.66 -1.19 -2.50
C GLU A 76 9.04 -2.57 -2.69
N PHE A 77 9.03 -3.02 -3.93
CA PHE A 77 8.52 -4.34 -4.30
C PHE A 77 9.68 -5.27 -4.55
N GLN A 78 9.74 -6.37 -3.80
CA GLN A 78 10.81 -7.35 -3.92
C GLN A 78 10.24 -8.69 -4.34
N GLY A 79 10.86 -9.27 -5.36
CA GLY A 79 10.55 -10.63 -5.76
C GLY A 79 11.15 -11.66 -4.81
N PRO A 80 10.75 -12.93 -4.96
CA PRO A 80 11.32 -14.00 -4.16
C PRO A 80 12.81 -14.20 -4.48
N LYS A 81 13.57 -14.72 -3.50
CA LYS A 81 14.99 -15.02 -3.70
C LYS A 81 15.18 -16.11 -4.73
N GLU A 82 14.28 -17.06 -4.77
CA GLU A 82 14.29 -18.16 -5.73
C GLU A 82 12.89 -18.36 -6.25
N TYR A 83 12.77 -18.53 -7.57
CA TYR A 83 11.49 -18.85 -8.18
C TYR A 83 11.31 -20.37 -8.16
N SER A 84 10.19 -20.81 -7.60
CA SER A 84 9.83 -22.21 -7.59
C SER A 84 9.45 -22.65 -9.01
N ASN A 85 9.57 -23.96 -9.29
CA ASN A 85 9.16 -24.53 -10.57
C ASN A 85 7.64 -24.57 -10.71
N SER A 86 6.89 -24.44 -9.62
CA SER A 86 5.43 -24.38 -9.68
C SER A 86 4.99 -22.93 -9.76
N GLU A 87 4.05 -22.67 -10.66
CA GLU A 87 3.46 -21.36 -10.80
C GLU A 87 2.30 -21.23 -9.86
N ASN A 88 2.37 -20.24 -8.95
CA ASN A 88 1.28 -19.89 -8.06
C ASN A 88 0.93 -18.42 -8.29
N VAL A 89 -0.21 -18.21 -8.92
CA VAL A 89 -0.66 -16.84 -9.17
C VAL A 89 -0.94 -16.13 -7.85
N THR A 90 -0.35 -14.96 -7.69
CA THR A 90 -0.55 -14.10 -6.51
C THR A 90 -0.86 -12.67 -6.95
N TYR A 91 -1.41 -11.92 -6.03
CA TYR A 91 -1.80 -10.52 -6.27
C TYR A 91 -1.25 -9.67 -5.13
N PRO A 92 0.08 -9.37 -5.13
CA PRO A 92 0.70 -8.67 -4.02
C PRO A 92 0.14 -7.27 -3.85
N TYR A 93 -0.25 -6.93 -2.63
CA TYR A 93 -0.69 -5.60 -2.29
C TYR A 93 -0.37 -5.29 -0.83
N ILE A 94 -0.37 -4.00 -0.49
CA ILE A 94 -0.18 -3.55 0.87
C ILE A 94 -1.26 -2.52 1.21
N VAL A 95 -1.74 -2.56 2.44
CA VAL A 95 -2.67 -1.58 2.99
C VAL A 95 -1.99 -0.91 4.16
N VAL A 96 -1.82 0.39 4.08
CA VAL A 96 -1.18 1.20 5.11
C VAL A 96 -2.22 2.13 5.72
N LYS A 97 -2.35 2.06 7.04
CA LYS A 97 -3.31 2.87 7.80
C LYS A 97 -2.58 4.01 8.49
N ILE A 98 -3.07 5.23 8.28
CA ILE A 98 -2.59 6.43 8.99
C ILE A 98 -3.78 7.14 9.60
N GLN A 99 -3.53 8.13 10.44
CA GLN A 99 -4.59 9.00 10.94
C GLN A 99 -5.30 9.68 9.77
N GLN A 100 -6.60 9.88 9.90
CA GLN A 100 -7.38 10.54 8.86
C GLN A 100 -6.75 11.90 8.51
N THR A 101 -6.68 12.17 7.23
CA THR A 101 -6.11 13.42 6.72
C THR A 101 -6.86 13.85 5.46
N ASP A 102 -6.95 15.16 5.28
CA ASP A 102 -7.50 15.75 4.06
C ASP A 102 -6.40 16.08 3.05
N LYS A 103 -5.14 15.89 3.42
CA LYS A 103 -4.03 16.12 2.51
C LYS A 103 -4.00 15.08 1.41
N SER A 104 -3.55 15.49 0.24
CA SER A 104 -3.35 14.57 -0.87
C SER A 104 -2.20 13.61 -0.58
N VAL A 105 -2.37 12.35 -0.99
CA VAL A 105 -1.29 11.37 -0.90
C VAL A 105 -0.58 11.32 -2.24
N ILE A 106 0.74 11.49 -2.18
CA ILE A 106 1.60 11.51 -3.34
C ILE A 106 2.44 10.25 -3.33
N PHE A 107 2.26 9.45 -4.36
CA PHE A 107 2.95 8.16 -4.49
C PHE A 107 4.26 8.39 -5.24
N SER A 108 5.38 8.20 -4.56
CA SER A 108 6.69 8.30 -5.22
C SER A 108 7.20 6.93 -5.59
N GLU A 109 8.02 6.92 -6.60
CA GLU A 109 8.62 5.68 -7.12
C GLU A 109 10.06 5.52 -6.70
#